data_ba171be6cedb5cb71a73cae6fe388d4f
#
_entry.id   ba171be6cedb5cb71a73cae6fe388d4f
#
_cell.length_a   1.000
_cell.length_b   1.000
_cell.length_c   1.000
_cell.angle_alpha   90.00
_cell.angle_beta   90.00
_cell.angle_gamma   90.00
#
_symmetry.space_group_name_H-M   'P 1'
#
loop_
_entity.id
_entity.type
_entity.pdbx_description
1 polymer ?
#
loop_
_entity_poly.entity_id
_entity_poly.type
_entity_poly.pdbx_seq_one_letter_code
_entity_poly.pdbx_strand_id
1 'polypeptide(L)'
;MDTRERLQGYVKADLREVINEKTSLMPDFKADRLSDSDLNDVLSYLGTLRGGSDVRVRTTEEGVTSRDLLDGLKIPTRWTMYSGDYTGKRHSPLTQITPQNVSGLTPQWAFQADTIATGRGFESTPLLIDGVIYLTGANGNAWAIDAHTGRQFWRFRHPNAPDLTAGATYPVNRGFAALGNQLFMTTLDAHVISLDMKTGAVVWDSVLEDYKNGYAATPAPLVVKDKVIVGSSGGENPTRGFIQAFDAKTGKRLWRFYTIPNPGEKGSETWPSPDAMVRGGAAAWVTGTYDPELNLVYYGTGNPNPDYYGVERQGDNLYTCSIVALDADTGQLKWHYQFTPHDTHDWDSNHIPVLADVQIGGQPRKVVMVANRNGFFYALDRATGKVLVAKPFTDTNWAREIGPDGRPIVLEEMGTKKCLPDFWGGTNFMPPSYDPALNLFFVTARETCVTYVPVKPEIKVGQNSVGGGVRRVADRIFDYGALRAIDPSTGARKWELKYATPSLAGVMSTASGLVFAGDNEGNFMAVDGRTGKPLWHYPTGASIWGAAATTFLLGGRQFVLIPSGTTLVAFALPAP
;
A
#
# COMPACT_ATOMS: atom_id res chain seq x y z
N MET A 1 -19.59 -21.89 26.01
CA MET A 1 -19.54 -22.89 24.95
C MET A 1 -20.83 -23.71 25.07
N ASP A 2 -21.58 -23.89 24.01
CA ASP A 2 -22.78 -24.75 24.06
C ASP A 2 -22.37 -26.23 23.87
N THR A 3 -23.33 -27.17 24.02
CA THR A 3 -23.12 -28.62 23.85
C THR A 3 -22.70 -29.03 22.42
N ARG A 4 -22.61 -28.07 21.48
CA ARG A 4 -22.13 -28.25 20.10
C ARG A 4 -20.80 -27.56 19.86
N GLU A 5 -20.04 -27.26 20.94
CA GLU A 5 -18.71 -26.62 20.92
C GLU A 5 -18.67 -25.20 20.33
N ARG A 6 -19.83 -24.52 20.22
CA ARG A 6 -19.90 -23.16 19.68
C ARG A 6 -19.81 -22.12 20.81
N LEU A 7 -18.93 -21.13 20.62
CA LEU A 7 -18.89 -19.94 21.46
C LEU A 7 -20.03 -19.01 21.04
N GLN A 8 -20.94 -18.70 21.98
CA GLN A 8 -21.97 -17.68 21.81
C GLN A 8 -21.69 -16.53 22.78
N GLY A 9 -21.62 -15.33 22.25
CA GLY A 9 -21.61 -14.12 23.06
C GLY A 9 -23.01 -13.58 23.27
N TYR A 10 -23.34 -13.19 24.49
CA TYR A 10 -24.59 -12.54 24.84
C TYR A 10 -24.33 -11.16 25.41
N VAL A 11 -25.16 -10.18 25.08
CA VAL A 11 -25.11 -8.87 25.73
C VAL A 11 -25.59 -9.03 27.16
N LYS A 12 -24.80 -8.62 28.15
CA LYS A 12 -25.09 -8.83 29.56
C LYS A 12 -26.46 -8.28 29.99
N ALA A 13 -26.92 -7.19 29.39
CA ALA A 13 -28.21 -6.58 29.65
C ALA A 13 -29.41 -7.43 29.18
N ASP A 14 -29.19 -8.37 28.26
CA ASP A 14 -30.26 -9.21 27.69
C ASP A 14 -30.38 -10.56 28.42
N LEU A 15 -29.52 -10.81 29.41
CA LEU A 15 -29.54 -12.04 30.19
C LEU A 15 -30.58 -11.92 31.32
N ARG A 16 -31.52 -12.88 31.35
CA ARG A 16 -32.50 -12.99 32.43
C ARG A 16 -31.91 -13.63 33.70
N GLU A 17 -30.99 -14.57 33.52
CA GLU A 17 -30.36 -15.30 34.57
C GLU A 17 -29.00 -15.84 34.15
N VAL A 18 -28.02 -15.87 35.04
CA VAL A 18 -26.71 -16.50 34.84
C VAL A 18 -26.55 -17.56 35.91
N ILE A 19 -26.59 -18.83 35.52
CA ILE A 19 -26.41 -19.97 36.43
C ILE A 19 -24.97 -20.47 36.25
N ASN A 20 -24.23 -20.52 37.33
CA ASN A 20 -22.91 -21.15 37.36
C ASN A 20 -23.08 -22.64 37.66
N GLU A 21 -22.86 -23.48 36.65
CA GLU A 21 -22.85 -24.91 36.83
C GLU A 21 -21.67 -25.34 37.71
N LYS A 22 -21.94 -26.28 38.63
CA LYS A 22 -20.91 -26.82 39.56
C LYS A 22 -19.99 -27.84 38.91
N THR A 23 -20.39 -28.38 37.77
CA THR A 23 -19.65 -29.38 36.99
C THR A 23 -19.33 -28.85 35.59
N SER A 24 -18.15 -29.21 35.09
CA SER A 24 -17.73 -28.86 33.72
C SER A 24 -18.65 -29.53 32.70
N LEU A 25 -19.01 -28.79 31.63
CA LEU A 25 -19.68 -29.35 30.45
C LEU A 25 -18.73 -30.19 29.57
N MET A 26 -17.44 -30.20 29.87
CA MET A 26 -16.46 -31.05 29.18
C MET A 26 -16.60 -32.48 29.67
N PRO A 27 -16.47 -33.49 28.78
CA PRO A 27 -16.46 -34.89 29.16
C PRO A 27 -15.34 -35.19 30.19
N ASP A 28 -15.59 -36.09 31.15
CA ASP A 28 -14.55 -36.60 32.03
C ASP A 28 -13.53 -37.41 31.22
N PHE A 29 -12.28 -36.99 31.29
CA PHE A 29 -11.16 -37.77 30.76
C PHE A 29 -10.69 -38.72 31.87
N LYS A 30 -10.98 -40.01 31.68
CA LYS A 30 -10.50 -41.03 32.60
C LYS A 30 -9.04 -41.38 32.34
N ALA A 31 -8.34 -41.91 33.34
CA ALA A 31 -6.91 -42.25 33.26
C ALA A 31 -6.54 -43.27 32.17
N ASP A 32 -7.53 -43.99 31.62
CA ASP A 32 -7.37 -44.88 30.45
C ASP A 32 -7.28 -44.16 29.12
N ARG A 33 -7.64 -42.87 29.07
CA ARG A 33 -7.55 -42.03 27.85
C ARG A 33 -6.45 -40.95 27.90
N LEU A 34 -6.01 -40.57 29.09
CA LEU A 34 -4.96 -39.60 29.29
C LEU A 34 -4.18 -39.99 30.55
N SER A 35 -2.93 -40.42 30.42
CA SER A 35 -2.09 -40.76 31.57
C SER A 35 -1.74 -39.48 32.36
N ASP A 36 -1.38 -39.63 33.64
CA ASP A 36 -0.91 -38.52 34.47
C ASP A 36 0.33 -37.82 33.86
N SER A 37 1.17 -38.59 33.15
CA SER A 37 2.32 -38.05 32.42
C SER A 37 1.85 -37.16 31.26
N ASP A 38 0.94 -37.65 30.42
CA ASP A 38 0.42 -36.89 29.28
C ASP A 38 -0.35 -35.66 29.74
N LEU A 39 -1.09 -35.75 30.83
CA LEU A 39 -1.79 -34.64 31.46
C LEU A 39 -0.79 -33.56 31.94
N ASN A 40 0.30 -33.98 32.59
CA ASN A 40 1.34 -33.06 33.05
C ASN A 40 2.06 -32.40 31.86
N ASP A 41 2.30 -33.12 30.78
CA ASP A 41 2.90 -32.58 29.56
C ASP A 41 1.97 -31.55 28.87
N VAL A 42 0.67 -31.85 28.79
CA VAL A 42 -0.34 -30.91 28.31
C VAL A 42 -0.44 -29.67 29.20
N LEU A 43 -0.45 -29.86 30.54
CA LEU A 43 -0.50 -28.74 31.50
C LEU A 43 0.79 -27.90 31.42
N SER A 44 1.95 -28.55 31.28
CA SER A 44 3.23 -27.87 31.08
C SER A 44 3.22 -27.07 29.81
N TYR A 45 2.78 -27.65 28.69
CA TYR A 45 2.61 -26.96 27.41
C TYR A 45 1.61 -25.80 27.55
N LEU A 46 0.43 -26.02 28.09
CA LEU A 46 -0.56 -24.96 28.35
C LEU A 46 -0.01 -23.88 29.30
N GLY A 47 0.86 -24.27 30.27
CA GLY A 47 1.60 -23.35 31.11
C GLY A 47 2.55 -22.43 30.33
N THR A 48 3.18 -22.95 29.27
CA THR A 48 4.02 -22.12 28.38
C THR A 48 3.17 -21.18 27.51
N LEU A 49 1.92 -21.53 27.23
CA LEU A 49 0.96 -20.70 26.51
C LEU A 49 0.31 -19.61 27.38
N ARG A 50 0.46 -19.71 28.68
CA ARG A 50 0.18 -18.59 29.61
C ARG A 50 1.27 -17.54 29.38
N GLY A 51 1.14 -16.74 28.35
CA GLY A 51 1.83 -15.46 28.32
C GLY A 51 1.55 -14.79 29.67
N GLY A 52 2.62 -14.24 30.27
CA GLY A 52 2.50 -13.61 31.58
C GLY A 52 1.26 -12.73 31.64
N SER A 53 0.66 -12.63 32.82
CA SER A 53 -0.60 -11.93 33.11
C SER A 53 -0.64 -10.45 32.70
N ASP A 54 0.42 -9.91 32.11
CA ASP A 54 0.56 -8.56 31.59
C ASP A 54 0.86 -8.55 30.09
N VAL A 55 -0.05 -9.10 29.27
CA VAL A 55 -0.03 -8.94 27.81
C VAL A 55 -0.56 -7.52 27.49
N ARG A 56 0.24 -6.51 27.82
CA ARG A 56 -0.05 -5.11 27.51
C ARG A 56 0.96 -4.60 26.49
N VAL A 57 0.47 -3.79 25.55
CA VAL A 57 1.36 -3.04 24.67
C VAL A 57 2.26 -2.15 25.55
N ARG A 58 3.57 -2.35 25.45
CA ARG A 58 4.56 -1.50 26.10
C ARG A 58 5.03 -0.50 25.06
N THR A 59 4.69 0.76 25.24
CA THR A 59 5.27 1.88 24.46
C THR A 59 6.23 2.65 25.36
N THR A 60 7.22 3.28 24.77
CA THR A 60 8.01 4.31 25.46
C THR A 60 7.09 5.47 25.85
N GLU A 61 7.49 6.29 26.82
CA GLU A 61 6.70 7.48 27.20
C GLU A 61 6.50 8.44 26.03
N GLU A 62 7.51 8.60 25.18
CA GLU A 62 7.51 9.49 24.03
C GLU A 62 6.86 8.87 22.76
N GLY A 63 6.76 7.54 22.69
CA GLY A 63 6.27 6.83 21.50
C GLY A 63 7.18 6.99 20.29
N VAL A 64 6.60 7.29 19.11
CA VAL A 64 7.33 7.57 17.87
C VAL A 64 7.59 9.06 17.73
N THR A 65 8.85 9.46 17.76
CA THR A 65 9.23 10.88 17.62
C THR A 65 9.41 11.29 16.16
N SER A 66 9.37 12.59 15.87
CA SER A 66 9.71 13.10 14.53
C SER A 66 11.16 12.74 14.14
N ARG A 67 12.05 12.55 15.11
CA ARG A 67 13.41 12.08 14.87
C ARG A 67 13.44 10.63 14.42
N ASP A 68 12.63 9.77 15.03
CA ASP A 68 12.52 8.36 14.61
C ASP A 68 12.03 8.25 13.15
N LEU A 69 11.09 9.12 12.75
CA LEU A 69 10.61 9.17 11.37
C LEU A 69 11.69 9.63 10.38
N LEU A 70 12.55 10.59 10.78
CA LEU A 70 13.69 11.03 9.97
C LEU A 70 14.79 9.98 9.90
N ASP A 71 15.06 9.26 10.97
CA ASP A 71 16.04 8.19 11.01
C ASP A 71 15.53 6.93 10.31
N GLY A 72 14.21 6.69 10.32
CA GLY A 72 13.55 5.62 9.58
C GLY A 72 14.21 4.25 9.80
N LEU A 73 14.58 3.57 8.72
CA LEU A 73 15.19 2.24 8.75
C LEU A 73 16.61 2.17 9.34
N LYS A 74 17.22 3.32 9.73
CA LYS A 74 18.45 3.32 10.53
C LYS A 74 18.21 2.76 11.93
N ILE A 75 16.96 2.73 12.39
CA ILE A 75 16.54 2.09 13.63
C ILE A 75 16.11 0.64 13.29
N PRO A 76 16.98 -0.36 13.44
CA PRO A 76 16.75 -1.69 12.89
C PRO A 76 15.63 -2.47 13.61
N THR A 77 15.20 -2.00 14.78
CA THR A 77 14.13 -2.59 15.60
C THR A 77 12.76 -1.98 15.32
N ARG A 78 12.65 -1.07 14.34
CA ARG A 78 11.41 -0.36 14.00
C ARG A 78 11.17 -0.34 12.48
N TRP A 79 9.88 -0.32 12.12
CA TRP A 79 9.37 -0.01 10.79
C TRP A 79 8.18 0.93 10.97
N THR A 80 8.41 2.24 10.95
CA THR A 80 7.51 3.26 11.49
C THR A 80 6.57 3.90 10.48
N MET A 81 6.72 3.62 9.20
CA MET A 81 5.86 4.15 8.12
C MET A 81 5.77 3.20 6.94
N TYR A 82 4.89 3.49 5.99
CA TYR A 82 4.53 2.61 4.88
C TYR A 82 5.74 2.03 4.13
N SER A 83 6.72 2.83 3.76
CA SER A 83 7.93 2.37 3.05
C SER A 83 9.15 2.17 3.95
N GLY A 84 8.97 2.26 5.29
CA GLY A 84 10.03 2.15 6.28
C GLY A 84 10.75 3.46 6.56
N ASP A 85 10.92 4.30 5.55
CA ASP A 85 11.47 5.65 5.66
C ASP A 85 10.77 6.62 4.69
N TYR A 86 11.10 7.91 4.76
CA TYR A 86 10.52 8.95 3.92
C TYR A 86 10.88 8.84 2.44
N THR A 87 11.91 8.07 2.08
CA THR A 87 12.42 8.04 0.70
C THR A 87 11.63 7.14 -0.25
N GLY A 88 10.75 6.30 0.27
CA GLY A 88 10.00 5.35 -0.55
C GLY A 88 10.81 4.16 -1.07
N LYS A 89 12.10 4.05 -0.73
CA LYS A 89 13.02 3.00 -1.25
C LYS A 89 12.65 1.59 -0.83
N ARG A 90 12.03 1.43 0.32
CA ARG A 90 11.71 0.11 0.88
C ARG A 90 12.94 -0.83 0.88
N HIS A 91 14.09 -0.25 1.25
CA HIS A 91 15.39 -0.91 1.31
C HIS A 91 15.90 -0.96 2.74
N SER A 92 15.97 -2.16 3.31
CA SER A 92 16.43 -2.36 4.69
C SER A 92 17.95 -2.46 4.79
N PRO A 93 18.61 -1.81 5.77
CA PRO A 93 20.03 -1.96 6.02
C PRO A 93 20.43 -3.30 6.67
N LEU A 94 19.47 -4.16 7.01
CA LEU A 94 19.70 -5.44 7.68
C LEU A 94 20.40 -6.45 6.77
N THR A 95 21.33 -7.23 7.37
CA THR A 95 22.21 -8.15 6.66
C THR A 95 22.35 -9.54 7.30
N GLN A 96 21.57 -9.89 8.32
CA GLN A 96 21.64 -11.24 8.91
C GLN A 96 21.12 -12.33 7.97
N ILE A 97 20.07 -12.02 7.21
CA ILE A 97 19.56 -12.91 6.16
C ILE A 97 20.30 -12.52 4.86
N THR A 98 21.03 -13.48 4.30
CA THR A 98 21.93 -13.29 3.15
C THR A 98 21.59 -14.26 2.02
N PRO A 99 22.09 -14.05 0.80
CA PRO A 99 21.96 -15.04 -0.28
C PRO A 99 22.45 -16.45 0.07
N GLN A 100 23.42 -16.56 1.01
CA GLN A 100 24.01 -17.84 1.40
C GLN A 100 23.18 -18.61 2.43
N ASN A 101 22.38 -17.93 3.26
CA ASN A 101 21.62 -18.56 4.35
C ASN A 101 20.10 -18.45 4.21
N VAL A 102 19.59 -17.70 3.23
CA VAL A 102 18.14 -17.50 3.06
C VAL A 102 17.36 -18.79 2.81
N SER A 103 18.00 -19.84 2.32
CA SER A 103 17.40 -21.17 2.17
C SER A 103 16.98 -21.79 3.50
N GLY A 104 17.53 -21.33 4.62
CA GLY A 104 17.15 -21.73 5.98
C GLY A 104 16.01 -20.91 6.59
N LEU A 105 15.41 -19.98 5.84
CA LEU A 105 14.31 -19.14 6.34
C LEU A 105 13.05 -19.98 6.54
N THR A 106 12.48 -19.93 7.76
CA THR A 106 11.31 -20.72 8.13
C THR A 106 10.24 -19.85 8.79
N PRO A 107 8.93 -20.20 8.65
CA PRO A 107 7.87 -19.51 9.36
C PRO A 107 8.02 -19.72 10.86
N GLN A 108 7.84 -18.66 11.63
CA GLN A 108 7.90 -18.68 13.09
C GLN A 108 6.50 -18.66 13.70
N TRP A 109 5.61 -17.88 13.12
CA TRP A 109 4.20 -17.80 13.46
C TRP A 109 3.39 -17.24 12.30
N ALA A 110 2.08 -17.46 12.36
CA ALA A 110 1.11 -16.87 11.46
C ALA A 110 -0.04 -16.28 12.29
N PHE A 111 -0.45 -15.06 11.93
CA PHE A 111 -1.65 -14.41 12.46
C PHE A 111 -2.73 -14.41 11.39
N GLN A 112 -3.88 -15.03 11.71
CA GLN A 112 -5.04 -15.07 10.82
C GLN A 112 -6.01 -13.96 11.20
N ALA A 113 -6.22 -13.00 10.30
CA ALA A 113 -7.29 -12.04 10.44
C ALA A 113 -8.64 -12.68 10.04
N ASP A 114 -9.70 -12.34 10.76
CA ASP A 114 -11.05 -12.84 10.49
C ASP A 114 -11.84 -11.95 9.51
N THR A 115 -11.14 -11.17 8.69
CA THR A 115 -11.77 -10.31 7.70
C THR A 115 -11.72 -10.93 6.32
N ILE A 116 -12.87 -10.99 5.69
CA ILE A 116 -12.99 -11.38 4.29
C ILE A 116 -13.09 -10.10 3.47
N ALA A 117 -12.01 -9.75 2.77
CA ALA A 117 -12.11 -8.82 1.66
C ALA A 117 -12.51 -9.64 0.42
N THR A 118 -13.65 -9.37 -0.15
CA THR A 118 -14.14 -10.08 -1.32
C THR A 118 -13.12 -10.05 -2.46
N GLY A 119 -12.45 -11.19 -2.70
CA GLY A 119 -11.50 -11.37 -3.80
C GLY A 119 -10.13 -10.71 -3.67
N ARG A 120 -9.81 -10.04 -2.54
CA ARG A 120 -8.53 -9.39 -2.30
C ARG A 120 -8.03 -9.66 -0.89
N GLY A 121 -6.72 -9.84 -0.75
CA GLY A 121 -6.04 -10.01 0.53
C GLY A 121 -5.70 -8.67 1.20
N PHE A 122 -4.78 -8.73 2.14
CA PHE A 122 -4.17 -7.54 2.73
C PHE A 122 -3.44 -6.70 1.69
N GLU A 123 -3.72 -5.40 1.67
CA GLU A 123 -2.91 -4.38 0.98
C GLU A 123 -2.06 -3.56 1.96
N SER A 124 -2.15 -3.88 3.24
CA SER A 124 -1.53 -3.15 4.34
C SER A 124 -0.04 -3.44 4.45
N THR A 125 0.74 -2.39 4.72
CA THR A 125 2.10 -2.54 5.26
C THR A 125 2.01 -2.56 6.79
N PRO A 126 2.43 -3.67 7.46
CA PRO A 126 2.53 -3.71 8.91
C PRO A 126 3.60 -2.74 9.42
N LEU A 127 3.28 -1.93 10.45
CA LEU A 127 4.29 -1.19 11.20
C LEU A 127 4.84 -2.06 12.33
N LEU A 128 6.11 -1.90 12.65
CA LEU A 128 6.71 -2.45 13.87
C LEU A 128 7.21 -1.31 14.74
N ILE A 129 6.75 -1.26 15.98
CA ILE A 129 7.16 -0.27 16.96
C ILE A 129 7.29 -0.98 18.32
N ASP A 130 8.49 -0.98 18.87
CA ASP A 130 8.80 -1.51 20.21
C ASP A 130 8.29 -2.94 20.47
N GLY A 131 8.44 -3.82 19.47
CA GLY A 131 8.03 -5.23 19.54
C GLY A 131 6.54 -5.47 19.32
N VAL A 132 5.80 -4.45 18.90
CA VAL A 132 4.37 -4.55 18.54
C VAL A 132 4.20 -4.30 17.05
N ILE A 133 3.48 -5.19 16.38
CA ILE A 133 3.07 -5.04 14.99
C ILE A 133 1.69 -4.39 14.98
N TYR A 134 1.57 -3.28 14.25
CA TYR A 134 0.29 -2.61 13.99
C TYR A 134 -0.12 -2.85 12.55
N LEU A 135 -1.27 -3.47 12.37
CA LEU A 135 -1.78 -3.94 11.09
C LEU A 135 -3.19 -3.40 10.86
N THR A 136 -3.45 -2.88 9.67
CA THR A 136 -4.81 -2.55 9.22
C THR A 136 -5.30 -3.62 8.24
N GLY A 137 -6.60 -3.74 8.09
CA GLY A 137 -7.22 -4.67 7.16
C GLY A 137 -8.49 -4.11 6.54
N ALA A 138 -9.17 -4.96 5.81
CA ALA A 138 -10.42 -4.62 5.14
C ALA A 138 -11.50 -4.14 6.12
N ASN A 139 -12.44 -3.35 5.60
CA ASN A 139 -13.64 -2.90 6.33
C ASN A 139 -13.34 -2.17 7.65
N GLY A 140 -12.25 -1.38 7.70
CA GLY A 140 -11.90 -0.57 8.86
C GLY A 140 -11.42 -1.38 10.08
N ASN A 141 -10.95 -2.61 9.88
CA ASN A 141 -10.34 -3.40 10.94
C ASN A 141 -8.88 -3.02 11.14
N ALA A 142 -8.43 -3.12 12.40
CA ALA A 142 -7.03 -2.95 12.76
C ALA A 142 -6.65 -3.76 14.00
N TRP A 143 -5.38 -4.09 14.14
CA TRP A 143 -4.84 -4.92 15.22
C TRP A 143 -3.51 -4.41 15.72
N ALA A 144 -3.26 -4.61 17.02
CA ALA A 144 -1.91 -4.68 17.57
C ALA A 144 -1.59 -6.15 17.90
N ILE A 145 -0.41 -6.59 17.47
CA ILE A 145 0.01 -7.98 17.51
C ILE A 145 1.41 -8.03 18.14
N ASP A 146 1.64 -8.97 19.03
CA ASP A 146 2.96 -9.26 19.58
C ASP A 146 3.88 -9.78 18.47
N ALA A 147 4.96 -9.07 18.21
CA ALA A 147 5.90 -9.44 17.15
C ALA A 147 6.68 -10.74 17.43
N HIS A 148 6.79 -11.17 18.69
CA HIS A 148 7.44 -12.43 19.06
C HIS A 148 6.58 -13.66 18.79
N THR A 149 5.26 -13.53 19.05
CA THR A 149 4.36 -14.68 19.14
C THR A 149 3.22 -14.68 18.14
N GLY A 150 2.97 -13.57 17.47
CA GLY A 150 1.80 -13.38 16.61
C GLY A 150 0.47 -13.23 17.38
N ARG A 151 0.50 -13.13 18.72
CA ARG A 151 -0.73 -12.99 19.53
C ARG A 151 -1.26 -11.57 19.46
N GLN A 152 -2.60 -11.46 19.34
CA GLN A 152 -3.28 -10.17 19.36
C GLN A 152 -3.28 -9.55 20.76
N PHE A 153 -2.87 -8.28 20.86
CA PHE A 153 -3.05 -7.46 22.06
C PHE A 153 -4.43 -6.82 22.09
N TRP A 154 -4.78 -6.10 21.00
CA TRP A 154 -6.09 -5.48 20.81
C TRP A 154 -6.53 -5.54 19.35
N ARG A 155 -7.82 -5.34 19.15
CA ARG A 155 -8.47 -5.17 17.85
C ARG A 155 -9.35 -3.94 17.87
N PHE A 156 -9.28 -3.17 16.83
CA PHE A 156 -10.20 -2.08 16.52
C PHE A 156 -11.04 -2.45 15.30
N ARG A 157 -12.31 -2.02 15.31
CA ARG A 157 -13.21 -2.09 14.15
C ARG A 157 -13.92 -0.75 14.03
N HIS A 158 -13.72 -0.07 12.89
CA HIS A 158 -14.47 1.15 12.58
C HIS A 158 -15.95 0.82 12.34
N PRO A 159 -16.88 1.55 12.96
CA PRO A 159 -18.30 1.38 12.72
C PRO A 159 -18.68 2.04 11.38
N ASN A 160 -18.43 1.34 10.27
CA ASN A 160 -18.80 1.86 8.94
C ASN A 160 -20.26 2.28 8.90
N ALA A 161 -20.56 3.35 8.13
CA ALA A 161 -21.93 3.80 7.94
C ALA A 161 -22.82 2.68 7.36
N PRO A 162 -24.05 2.48 7.88
CA PRO A 162 -24.92 1.37 7.47
C PRO A 162 -25.30 1.39 5.99
N ASP A 163 -25.33 2.58 5.39
CA ASP A 163 -25.63 2.81 3.99
C ASP A 163 -24.39 2.96 3.11
N LEU A 164 -23.20 2.63 3.65
CA LEU A 164 -21.97 2.61 2.89
C LEU A 164 -22.05 1.53 1.81
N THR A 165 -22.26 1.97 0.58
CA THR A 165 -22.19 1.06 -0.56
C THR A 165 -20.73 0.94 -1.00
N ALA A 166 -20.19 -0.27 -0.98
CA ALA A 166 -18.84 -0.57 -1.47
C ALA A 166 -18.70 -0.39 -3.01
N GLY A 167 -19.64 0.31 -3.63
CA GLY A 167 -19.81 0.34 -5.09
C GLY A 167 -18.70 1.04 -5.87
N ALA A 168 -17.87 1.84 -5.21
CA ALA A 168 -16.86 2.62 -5.89
C ALA A 168 -15.45 2.45 -5.34
N THR A 169 -15.28 1.73 -4.25
CA THR A 169 -13.96 1.56 -3.63
C THR A 169 -13.88 0.18 -3.01
N TYR A 170 -12.79 -0.52 -3.28
CA TYR A 170 -12.55 -1.80 -2.64
C TYR A 170 -12.40 -1.65 -1.12
N PRO A 171 -12.94 -2.57 -0.31
CA PRO A 171 -12.91 -2.47 1.15
C PRO A 171 -11.54 -2.76 1.75
N VAL A 172 -10.51 -2.09 1.24
CA VAL A 172 -9.11 -2.24 1.64
C VAL A 172 -8.62 -1.08 2.49
N ASN A 173 -7.53 -1.31 3.21
CA ASN A 173 -6.74 -0.27 3.87
C ASN A 173 -5.26 -0.60 3.71
N ARG A 174 -4.42 0.42 3.45
CA ARG A 174 -3.00 0.21 3.10
C ARG A 174 -2.03 0.37 4.27
N GLY A 175 -2.51 0.71 5.45
CA GLY A 175 -1.67 0.72 6.65
C GLY A 175 -1.88 1.93 7.54
N PHE A 176 -1.13 1.91 8.64
CA PHE A 176 -1.03 2.99 9.59
C PHE A 176 0.10 3.96 9.26
N ALA A 177 0.02 5.17 9.82
CA ALA A 177 1.15 6.01 10.18
C ALA A 177 1.18 6.20 11.71
N ALA A 178 2.31 6.63 12.27
CA ALA A 178 2.48 6.76 13.71
C ALA A 178 3.22 8.06 14.08
N LEU A 179 2.79 8.69 15.19
CA LEU A 179 3.51 9.80 15.83
C LEU A 179 3.12 9.88 17.32
N GLY A 180 4.10 10.08 18.20
CA GLY A 180 3.86 9.96 19.64
C GLY A 180 3.32 8.57 19.98
N ASN A 181 2.30 8.52 20.80
CA ASN A 181 1.56 7.30 21.15
C ASN A 181 0.26 7.15 20.32
N GLN A 182 0.22 7.71 19.11
CA GLN A 182 -0.95 7.68 18.23
C GLN A 182 -0.65 6.94 16.91
N LEU A 183 -1.64 6.20 16.45
CA LEU A 183 -1.70 5.60 15.12
C LEU A 183 -2.75 6.34 14.31
N PHE A 184 -2.49 6.54 13.03
CA PHE A 184 -3.43 7.18 12.11
C PHE A 184 -3.80 6.24 10.98
N MET A 185 -5.07 6.13 10.68
CA MET A 185 -5.59 5.36 9.55
C MET A 185 -6.75 6.09 8.87
N THR A 186 -7.02 5.71 7.64
CA THR A 186 -8.17 6.18 6.87
C THR A 186 -9.30 5.16 6.88
N THR A 187 -10.51 5.58 6.50
CA THR A 187 -11.70 4.72 6.49
C THR A 187 -12.47 4.84 5.18
N LEU A 188 -13.28 3.83 4.88
CA LEU A 188 -14.06 3.76 3.64
C LEU A 188 -15.17 4.81 3.56
N ASP A 189 -15.68 5.28 4.68
CA ASP A 189 -16.63 6.38 4.79
C ASP A 189 -15.93 7.76 4.82
N ALA A 190 -14.72 7.83 4.29
CA ALA A 190 -13.92 9.03 4.09
C ALA A 190 -13.62 9.80 5.38
N HIS A 191 -13.12 9.09 6.41
CA HIS A 191 -12.56 9.69 7.61
C HIS A 191 -11.05 9.45 7.70
N VAL A 192 -10.36 10.24 8.49
CA VAL A 192 -9.05 9.94 9.07
C VAL A 192 -9.22 9.89 10.58
N ILE A 193 -8.77 8.80 11.19
CA ILE A 193 -8.91 8.58 12.62
C ILE A 193 -7.57 8.38 13.29
N SER A 194 -7.46 8.81 14.53
CA SER A 194 -6.33 8.56 15.40
C SER A 194 -6.72 7.57 16.48
N LEU A 195 -5.88 6.54 16.66
CA LEU A 195 -6.03 5.54 17.72
C LEU A 195 -4.87 5.63 18.71
N ASP A 196 -5.16 5.42 19.97
CA ASP A 196 -4.14 5.20 21.01
C ASP A 196 -3.40 3.87 20.75
N MET A 197 -2.07 3.90 20.70
CA MET A 197 -1.25 2.72 20.38
C MET A 197 -1.39 1.59 21.38
N LYS A 198 -1.64 1.89 22.67
CA LYS A 198 -1.71 0.90 23.74
C LYS A 198 -3.04 0.16 23.76
N THR A 199 -4.11 0.87 23.47
CA THR A 199 -5.48 0.39 23.72
C THR A 199 -6.30 0.19 22.45
N GLY A 200 -5.91 0.82 21.34
CA GLY A 200 -6.72 0.88 20.13
C GLY A 200 -7.96 1.81 20.25
N ALA A 201 -8.07 2.58 21.33
CA ALA A 201 -9.16 3.53 21.52
C ALA A 201 -9.03 4.72 20.57
N VAL A 202 -10.17 5.25 20.08
CA VAL A 202 -10.19 6.45 19.24
C VAL A 202 -9.78 7.67 20.08
N VAL A 203 -8.78 8.41 19.61
CA VAL A 203 -8.32 9.68 20.20
C VAL A 203 -9.06 10.85 19.56
N TRP A 204 -9.11 10.87 18.23
CA TRP A 204 -9.90 11.80 17.46
C TRP A 204 -10.35 11.17 16.12
N ASP A 205 -11.40 11.73 15.55
CA ASP A 205 -12.00 11.30 14.30
C ASP A 205 -12.35 12.54 13.48
N SER A 206 -11.88 12.61 12.24
CA SER A 206 -12.05 13.77 11.36
C SER A 206 -12.55 13.36 9.99
N VAL A 207 -13.63 13.99 9.55
CA VAL A 207 -14.21 13.79 8.24
C VAL A 207 -13.29 14.38 7.17
N LEU A 208 -12.95 13.57 6.18
CA LEU A 208 -12.24 14.00 4.98
C LEU A 208 -13.22 14.70 4.02
N GLU A 209 -14.30 13.99 3.69
CA GLU A 209 -15.36 14.47 2.80
C GLU A 209 -16.63 13.63 3.01
N ASP A 210 -17.76 14.03 2.43
CA ASP A 210 -19.00 13.26 2.51
C ASP A 210 -18.92 12.02 1.58
N TYR A 211 -18.91 10.83 2.18
CA TYR A 211 -18.87 9.56 1.46
C TYR A 211 -20.06 9.33 0.53
N LYS A 212 -21.23 9.97 0.82
CA LYS A 212 -22.44 9.89 -0.02
C LYS A 212 -22.23 10.51 -1.39
N ASN A 213 -21.24 11.41 -1.51
CA ASN A 213 -20.83 11.99 -2.77
C ASN A 213 -19.83 11.09 -3.54
N GLY A 214 -19.55 9.87 -3.05
CA GLY A 214 -18.65 8.91 -3.69
C GLY A 214 -17.21 8.97 -3.20
N TYR A 215 -16.91 9.76 -2.17
CA TYR A 215 -15.58 9.80 -1.57
C TYR A 215 -15.34 8.62 -0.62
N ALA A 216 -14.09 8.19 -0.58
CA ALA A 216 -13.57 7.21 0.36
C ALA A 216 -12.11 7.56 0.72
N ALA A 217 -11.51 6.80 1.63
CA ALA A 217 -10.08 6.86 1.86
C ALA A 217 -9.51 5.47 2.17
N THR A 218 -8.50 5.08 1.40
CA THR A 218 -7.84 3.78 1.49
C THR A 218 -6.32 3.88 1.70
N PRO A 219 -5.66 5.07 1.52
CA PRO A 219 -4.20 5.15 1.65
C PRO A 219 -3.75 5.01 3.11
N ALA A 220 -2.53 4.53 3.32
CA ALA A 220 -1.83 4.77 4.56
C ALA A 220 -1.54 6.28 4.66
N PRO A 221 -1.82 6.94 5.80
CA PRO A 221 -1.42 8.32 5.98
C PRO A 221 0.10 8.50 5.92
N LEU A 222 0.56 9.70 5.57
CA LEU A 222 1.96 10.11 5.68
C LEU A 222 2.09 11.13 6.81
N VAL A 223 2.86 10.81 7.84
CA VAL A 223 3.17 11.77 8.89
C VAL A 223 4.41 12.57 8.51
N VAL A 224 4.30 13.90 8.52
CA VAL A 224 5.42 14.83 8.28
C VAL A 224 5.42 15.88 9.37
N LYS A 225 6.48 15.90 10.19
CA LYS A 225 6.57 16.76 11.38
C LYS A 225 5.39 16.49 12.33
N ASP A 226 4.50 17.46 12.49
CA ASP A 226 3.29 17.45 13.32
C ASP A 226 2.00 17.24 12.51
N LYS A 227 2.12 16.85 11.24
CA LYS A 227 1.00 16.75 10.28
C LYS A 227 0.76 15.32 9.84
N VAL A 228 -0.51 14.97 9.72
CA VAL A 228 -1.00 13.75 9.07
C VAL A 228 -1.53 14.12 7.69
N ILE A 229 -0.86 13.66 6.63
CA ILE A 229 -1.19 13.99 5.24
C ILE A 229 -1.86 12.79 4.59
N VAL A 230 -3.01 13.01 3.96
CA VAL A 230 -3.81 11.97 3.30
C VAL A 230 -4.40 12.49 2.00
N GLY A 231 -4.57 11.60 1.03
CA GLY A 231 -5.33 11.86 -0.19
C GLY A 231 -6.69 11.19 -0.19
N SER A 232 -7.57 11.62 -1.08
CA SER A 232 -8.90 11.01 -1.29
C SER A 232 -8.81 9.75 -2.16
N SER A 233 -9.78 8.84 -1.98
CA SER A 233 -10.11 7.74 -2.91
C SER A 233 -11.49 7.97 -3.53
N GLY A 234 -11.90 7.11 -4.47
CA GLY A 234 -13.21 7.18 -5.14
C GLY A 234 -13.13 7.87 -6.52
N GLY A 235 -12.02 7.69 -7.25
CA GLY A 235 -11.83 8.28 -8.58
C GLY A 235 -12.79 7.79 -9.65
N GLU A 236 -13.36 6.59 -9.49
CA GLU A 236 -14.37 5.99 -10.37
C GLU A 236 -15.75 6.67 -10.24
N ASN A 237 -15.93 7.48 -9.21
CA ASN A 237 -17.10 8.33 -9.02
C ASN A 237 -16.84 9.75 -9.53
N PRO A 238 -17.89 10.53 -9.81
CA PRO A 238 -17.76 11.93 -10.20
C PRO A 238 -17.34 12.81 -9.01
N THR A 239 -16.13 12.56 -8.49
CA THR A 239 -15.52 13.29 -7.37
C THR A 239 -14.47 14.26 -7.86
N ARG A 240 -14.03 15.16 -7.00
CA ARG A 240 -12.88 16.03 -7.20
C ARG A 240 -11.79 15.64 -6.21
N GLY A 241 -10.71 15.04 -6.69
CA GLY A 241 -9.62 14.58 -5.87
C GLY A 241 -8.93 15.69 -5.08
N PHE A 242 -8.33 15.31 -3.95
CA PHE A 242 -7.56 16.23 -3.11
C PHE A 242 -6.49 15.49 -2.30
N ILE A 243 -5.52 16.28 -1.80
CA ILE A 243 -4.56 15.91 -0.76
C ILE A 243 -4.71 16.93 0.37
N GLN A 244 -4.74 16.49 1.63
CA GLN A 244 -4.91 17.41 2.74
C GLN A 244 -4.11 16.98 3.97
N ALA A 245 -3.80 17.95 4.82
CA ALA A 245 -3.09 17.73 6.07
C ALA A 245 -3.96 18.06 7.27
N PHE A 246 -3.77 17.27 8.32
CA PHE A 246 -4.35 17.48 9.64
C PHE A 246 -3.26 17.66 10.67
N ASP A 247 -3.54 18.44 11.70
CA ASP A 247 -2.75 18.47 12.91
C ASP A 247 -2.82 17.10 13.60
N ALA A 248 -1.67 16.49 13.82
CA ALA A 248 -1.59 15.12 14.33
C ALA A 248 -2.18 14.96 15.74
N LYS A 249 -2.12 16.01 16.57
CA LYS A 249 -2.61 15.99 17.95
C LYS A 249 -4.12 16.14 18.03
N THR A 250 -4.70 16.98 17.19
CA THR A 250 -6.10 17.42 17.32
C THR A 250 -7.03 16.94 16.22
N GLY A 251 -6.50 16.44 15.10
CA GLY A 251 -7.28 16.10 13.91
C GLY A 251 -7.82 17.31 13.14
N LYS A 252 -7.45 18.54 13.51
CA LYS A 252 -7.90 19.74 12.80
C LYS A 252 -7.22 19.84 11.43
N ARG A 253 -8.03 20.03 10.36
CA ARG A 253 -7.51 20.26 9.01
C ARG A 253 -6.70 21.55 8.96
N LEU A 254 -5.45 21.46 8.43
CA LEU A 254 -4.50 22.56 8.30
C LEU A 254 -4.54 23.17 6.90
N TRP A 255 -4.47 22.30 5.85
CA TRP A 255 -4.53 22.72 4.46
C TRP A 255 -5.15 21.64 3.59
N ARG A 256 -5.63 22.03 2.39
CA ARG A 256 -6.09 21.13 1.32
C ARG A 256 -5.58 21.64 -0.03
N PHE A 257 -5.01 20.76 -0.82
CA PHE A 257 -4.71 20.93 -2.23
C PHE A 257 -5.68 20.08 -3.05
N TYR A 258 -6.45 20.73 -3.93
CA TYR A 258 -7.28 20.01 -4.89
C TYR A 258 -6.43 19.57 -6.07
N THR A 259 -6.49 18.27 -6.43
CA THR A 259 -5.77 17.70 -7.57
C THR A 259 -6.37 18.10 -8.92
N ILE A 260 -7.52 18.74 -8.90
CA ILE A 260 -8.12 19.45 -10.04
C ILE A 260 -8.28 20.92 -9.61
N PRO A 261 -7.71 21.87 -10.38
CA PRO A 261 -7.71 23.29 -9.99
C PRO A 261 -9.12 23.88 -9.94
N ASN A 262 -9.27 25.01 -9.28
CA ASN A 262 -10.48 25.83 -9.39
C ASN A 262 -10.48 26.59 -10.73
N PRO A 263 -11.65 27.00 -11.23
CA PRO A 263 -11.72 27.89 -12.38
C PRO A 263 -10.87 29.14 -12.17
N GLY A 264 -9.98 29.44 -13.13
CA GLY A 264 -9.04 30.56 -13.09
C GLY A 264 -7.70 30.26 -12.39
N GLU A 265 -7.56 29.13 -11.71
CA GLU A 265 -6.24 28.68 -11.22
C GLU A 265 -5.42 28.06 -12.35
N LYS A 266 -4.09 28.05 -12.21
CA LYS A 266 -3.18 27.42 -13.17
C LYS A 266 -3.55 25.94 -13.36
N GLY A 267 -3.69 25.51 -14.63
CA GLY A 267 -4.11 24.18 -15.03
C GLY A 267 -5.61 24.09 -15.35
N SER A 268 -6.43 25.06 -14.93
CA SER A 268 -7.86 25.09 -15.25
C SER A 268 -8.14 25.26 -16.73
N GLU A 269 -7.22 25.89 -17.46
CA GLU A 269 -7.26 26.05 -18.92
C GLU A 269 -7.17 24.72 -19.69
N THR A 270 -6.78 23.64 -19.03
CA THR A 270 -6.72 22.29 -19.61
C THR A 270 -8.02 21.50 -19.49
N TRP A 271 -9.06 22.12 -18.96
CA TRP A 271 -10.40 21.54 -18.78
C TRP A 271 -11.43 22.30 -19.62
N PRO A 272 -12.42 21.60 -20.21
CA PRO A 272 -13.38 22.24 -21.10
C PRO A 272 -14.39 23.14 -20.38
N SER A 273 -14.65 22.91 -19.10
CA SER A 273 -15.63 23.66 -18.31
C SER A 273 -15.46 23.49 -16.81
N PRO A 274 -15.97 24.44 -16.00
CA PRO A 274 -16.02 24.29 -14.54
C PRO A 274 -16.80 23.03 -14.08
N ASP A 275 -17.85 22.65 -14.81
CA ASP A 275 -18.65 21.46 -14.50
C ASP A 275 -17.84 20.16 -14.66
N ALA A 276 -16.99 20.06 -15.68
CA ALA A 276 -16.06 18.93 -15.82
C ALA A 276 -15.03 18.87 -14.68
N MET A 277 -14.61 20.02 -14.14
CA MET A 277 -13.61 20.11 -13.09
C MET A 277 -14.12 19.61 -11.72
N VAL A 278 -15.37 19.92 -11.36
CA VAL A 278 -15.89 19.54 -10.04
C VAL A 278 -16.11 18.02 -9.88
N ARG A 279 -16.08 17.28 -10.97
CA ARG A 279 -16.27 15.83 -11.02
C ARG A 279 -15.17 15.08 -11.77
N GLY A 280 -14.03 15.73 -11.94
CA GLY A 280 -12.99 15.28 -12.88
C GLY A 280 -12.08 14.15 -12.37
N GLY A 281 -12.32 13.53 -11.22
CA GLY A 281 -11.52 12.42 -10.70
C GLY A 281 -10.23 12.87 -10.02
N ALA A 282 -9.08 12.36 -10.43
CA ALA A 282 -7.73 12.65 -9.92
C ALA A 282 -7.52 12.33 -8.42
N ALA A 283 -8.13 11.26 -7.91
CA ALA A 283 -7.97 10.82 -6.53
C ALA A 283 -6.50 10.48 -6.20
N ALA A 284 -6.02 10.81 -4.98
CA ALA A 284 -4.66 10.51 -4.51
C ALA A 284 -4.71 9.38 -3.47
N TRP A 285 -5.06 8.17 -3.91
CA TRP A 285 -5.43 7.04 -3.07
C TRP A 285 -4.25 6.14 -2.62
N VAL A 286 -3.01 6.54 -2.90
CA VAL A 286 -1.79 5.90 -2.40
C VAL A 286 -0.99 6.93 -1.61
N THR A 287 -0.24 6.48 -0.59
CA THR A 287 0.60 7.35 0.22
C THR A 287 1.73 7.98 -0.59
N GLY A 288 2.17 9.17 -0.19
CA GLY A 288 3.30 9.88 -0.78
C GLY A 288 4.63 9.58 -0.11
N THR A 289 5.64 10.36 -0.49
CA THR A 289 6.98 10.39 0.10
C THR A 289 7.33 11.83 0.49
N TYR A 290 8.32 12.00 1.36
CA TYR A 290 8.73 13.31 1.86
C TYR A 290 10.23 13.53 1.70
N ASP A 291 10.60 14.68 1.18
CA ASP A 291 11.98 15.17 1.15
C ASP A 291 12.19 16.22 2.25
N PRO A 292 12.88 15.88 3.36
CA PRO A 292 13.11 16.83 4.44
C PRO A 292 14.07 17.95 4.06
N GLU A 293 14.91 17.79 3.03
CA GLU A 293 15.85 18.80 2.55
C GLU A 293 15.12 19.92 1.79
N LEU A 294 14.17 19.54 0.94
CA LEU A 294 13.38 20.48 0.15
C LEU A 294 12.07 20.88 0.83
N ASN A 295 11.69 20.21 1.91
CA ASN A 295 10.39 20.31 2.57
C ASN A 295 9.21 20.02 1.61
N LEU A 296 9.37 19.04 0.72
CA LEU A 296 8.38 18.69 -0.29
C LEU A 296 7.79 17.31 0.00
N VAL A 297 6.48 17.19 -0.15
CA VAL A 297 5.79 15.90 -0.27
C VAL A 297 5.45 15.64 -1.73
N TYR A 298 5.67 14.39 -2.16
CA TYR A 298 5.38 13.95 -3.52
C TYR A 298 4.23 12.96 -3.49
N TYR A 299 3.20 13.22 -4.29
CA TYR A 299 2.04 12.37 -4.41
C TYR A 299 1.70 12.10 -5.87
N GLY A 300 1.33 10.86 -6.18
CA GLY A 300 0.68 10.52 -7.43
C GLY A 300 -0.79 10.89 -7.41
N THR A 301 -1.34 11.24 -8.55
CA THR A 301 -2.76 11.52 -8.76
C THR A 301 -3.37 10.53 -9.74
N GLY A 302 -4.64 10.24 -9.55
CA GLY A 302 -5.41 9.28 -10.32
C GLY A 302 -5.82 9.77 -11.70
N ASN A 303 -6.51 8.88 -12.41
CA ASN A 303 -7.11 9.11 -13.70
C ASN A 303 -8.18 10.23 -13.65
N PRO A 304 -8.49 10.85 -14.80
CA PRO A 304 -9.67 11.71 -14.91
C PRO A 304 -10.95 10.88 -14.98
N ASN A 305 -12.07 11.42 -14.46
CA ASN A 305 -13.38 10.82 -14.60
C ASN A 305 -14.20 11.52 -15.71
N PRO A 306 -14.90 10.78 -16.59
CA PRO A 306 -14.99 9.31 -16.70
C PRO A 306 -13.69 8.67 -17.20
N ASP A 307 -13.35 7.49 -16.70
CA ASP A 307 -12.05 6.82 -16.92
C ASP A 307 -11.79 6.51 -18.40
N TYR A 308 -12.79 5.91 -19.08
CA TYR A 308 -12.66 5.44 -20.48
C TYR A 308 -13.30 6.36 -21.50
N TYR A 309 -14.14 7.34 -21.10
CA TYR A 309 -14.87 8.23 -22.01
C TYR A 309 -14.37 9.66 -21.91
N GLY A 310 -13.38 10.03 -22.75
CA GLY A 310 -12.73 11.34 -22.72
C GLY A 310 -13.41 12.43 -23.56
N VAL A 311 -14.45 12.11 -24.36
CA VAL A 311 -15.03 13.02 -25.36
C VAL A 311 -15.53 14.34 -24.75
N GLU A 312 -16.10 14.30 -23.55
CA GLU A 312 -16.67 15.47 -22.87
C GLU A 312 -15.68 16.21 -21.95
N ARG A 313 -14.44 15.73 -21.83
CA ARG A 313 -13.39 16.35 -21.02
C ARG A 313 -12.12 16.64 -21.82
N GLN A 314 -12.28 17.25 -22.99
CA GLN A 314 -11.18 17.64 -23.88
C GLN A 314 -10.12 18.47 -23.15
N GLY A 315 -8.87 18.35 -23.58
CA GLY A 315 -7.69 18.97 -22.97
C GLY A 315 -6.89 17.98 -22.13
N ASP A 316 -5.77 18.44 -21.57
CA ASP A 316 -4.84 17.59 -20.81
C ASP A 316 -5.39 17.12 -19.45
N ASN A 317 -6.39 17.81 -18.91
CA ASN A 317 -7.05 17.52 -17.62
C ASN A 317 -6.07 17.57 -16.41
N LEU A 318 -5.32 18.66 -16.26
CA LEU A 318 -4.41 18.82 -15.12
C LEU A 318 -5.18 18.87 -13.79
N TYR A 319 -4.70 18.21 -12.71
CA TYR A 319 -3.44 17.44 -12.57
C TYR A 319 -3.73 15.95 -12.47
N THR A 320 -4.55 15.37 -13.36
CA THR A 320 -4.78 13.93 -13.42
C THR A 320 -3.54 13.20 -13.93
N CYS A 321 -3.39 11.92 -13.60
CA CYS A 321 -2.29 11.06 -14.04
C CYS A 321 -0.91 11.72 -13.88
N SER A 322 -0.68 12.38 -12.76
CA SER A 322 0.49 13.22 -12.50
C SER A 322 1.22 12.80 -11.22
N ILE A 323 2.44 13.29 -11.07
CA ILE A 323 3.08 13.49 -9.78
C ILE A 323 3.04 14.97 -9.44
N VAL A 324 2.64 15.30 -8.23
CA VAL A 324 2.62 16.65 -7.69
C VAL A 324 3.61 16.76 -6.53
N ALA A 325 4.40 17.83 -6.50
CA ALA A 325 5.27 18.18 -5.38
C ALA A 325 4.67 19.37 -4.63
N LEU A 326 4.29 19.13 -3.38
CA LEU A 326 3.64 20.12 -2.55
C LEU A 326 4.57 20.51 -1.40
N ASP A 327 4.56 21.78 -1.03
CA ASP A 327 5.15 22.25 0.22
C ASP A 327 4.46 21.58 1.40
N ALA A 328 5.22 20.90 2.25
CA ALA A 328 4.65 20.06 3.32
C ALA A 328 3.92 20.89 4.40
N ASP A 329 4.28 22.15 4.58
CA ASP A 329 3.68 23.00 5.61
C ASP A 329 2.40 23.71 5.14
N THR A 330 2.31 24.02 3.84
CA THR A 330 1.25 24.86 3.29
C THR A 330 0.34 24.16 2.28
N GLY A 331 0.75 23.02 1.73
CA GLY A 331 0.06 22.33 0.64
C GLY A 331 0.17 23.04 -0.71
N GLN A 332 0.99 24.07 -0.84
CA GLN A 332 1.19 24.79 -2.11
C GLN A 332 1.91 23.93 -3.13
N LEU A 333 1.38 23.87 -4.35
CA LEU A 333 2.04 23.21 -5.48
C LEU A 333 3.33 23.95 -5.86
N LYS A 334 4.45 23.23 -5.83
CA LYS A 334 5.75 23.75 -6.29
C LYS A 334 6.01 23.37 -7.75
N TRP A 335 5.74 22.12 -8.11
CA TRP A 335 5.81 21.63 -9.48
C TRP A 335 4.93 20.38 -9.64
N HIS A 336 4.65 20.03 -10.90
CA HIS A 336 4.02 18.79 -11.29
C HIS A 336 4.65 18.24 -12.57
N TYR A 337 4.45 16.95 -12.79
CA TYR A 337 4.72 16.29 -14.08
C TYR A 337 3.56 15.36 -14.40
N GLN A 338 2.96 15.51 -15.58
CA GLN A 338 1.85 14.68 -16.04
C GLN A 338 2.38 13.55 -16.91
N PHE A 339 2.16 12.31 -16.47
CA PHE A 339 2.64 11.11 -17.18
C PHE A 339 1.78 10.75 -18.39
N THR A 340 0.46 10.94 -18.28
CA THR A 340 -0.51 10.59 -19.33
C THR A 340 -1.53 11.72 -19.47
N PRO A 341 -1.28 12.71 -20.34
CA PRO A 341 -2.26 13.74 -20.67
C PRO A 341 -3.53 13.13 -21.29
N HIS A 342 -4.70 13.66 -20.94
CA HIS A 342 -5.99 13.21 -21.46
C HIS A 342 -6.19 11.68 -21.37
N ASP A 343 -5.87 11.08 -20.24
CA ASP A 343 -5.94 9.63 -20.08
C ASP A 343 -7.36 9.10 -20.31
N THR A 344 -7.47 7.99 -21.04
CA THR A 344 -8.71 7.26 -21.31
C THR A 344 -8.54 5.74 -21.06
N HIS A 345 -7.57 5.39 -20.21
CA HIS A 345 -7.14 4.02 -19.98
C HIS A 345 -7.26 3.58 -18.52
N ASP A 346 -7.62 4.51 -17.60
CA ASP A 346 -7.55 4.29 -16.15
C ASP A 346 -6.09 4.10 -15.70
N TRP A 347 -5.16 4.91 -16.24
CA TRP A 347 -3.75 4.83 -15.85
C TRP A 347 -3.41 5.84 -14.76
N ASP A 348 -4.00 5.59 -13.59
CA ASP A 348 -3.59 6.27 -12.37
C ASP A 348 -2.07 6.40 -12.24
N SER A 349 -1.60 7.54 -11.79
CA SER A 349 -0.20 7.71 -11.42
C SER A 349 0.03 7.60 -9.92
N ASN A 350 -0.87 6.91 -9.24
CA ASN A 350 -0.81 6.60 -7.81
C ASN A 350 0.21 5.49 -7.52
N HIS A 351 1.48 5.85 -7.58
CA HIS A 351 2.62 4.99 -7.27
C HIS A 351 3.38 5.59 -6.09
N ILE A 352 4.16 4.76 -5.39
CA ILE A 352 5.08 5.26 -4.37
C ILE A 352 6.25 5.96 -5.07
N PRO A 353 6.42 7.29 -4.93
CA PRO A 353 7.59 7.99 -5.46
C PRO A 353 8.84 7.56 -4.69
N VAL A 354 9.94 7.24 -5.39
CA VAL A 354 11.18 6.79 -4.75
C VAL A 354 12.25 7.85 -4.89
N LEU A 355 12.68 8.41 -3.75
CA LEU A 355 13.72 9.45 -3.71
C LEU A 355 15.10 8.81 -3.64
N ALA A 356 16.00 9.21 -4.54
CA ALA A 356 17.37 8.70 -4.57
C ALA A 356 18.37 9.73 -5.10
N ASP A 357 19.64 9.48 -4.82
CA ASP A 357 20.76 10.14 -5.46
C ASP A 357 21.37 9.15 -6.47
N VAL A 358 21.36 9.50 -7.76
CA VAL A 358 21.72 8.62 -8.88
C VAL A 358 22.70 9.33 -9.82
N GLN A 359 23.66 8.61 -10.38
CA GLN A 359 24.52 9.14 -11.44
C GLN A 359 23.77 9.08 -12.78
N ILE A 360 23.50 10.23 -13.39
CA ILE A 360 22.88 10.31 -14.72
C ILE A 360 23.77 11.17 -15.62
N GLY A 361 24.22 10.59 -16.75
CA GLY A 361 25.13 11.28 -17.67
C GLY A 361 26.46 11.66 -17.02
N GLY A 362 26.95 10.87 -16.05
CA GLY A 362 28.19 11.13 -15.32
C GLY A 362 28.08 12.21 -14.24
N GLN A 363 26.88 12.72 -13.97
CA GLN A 363 26.62 13.74 -12.96
C GLN A 363 25.74 13.20 -11.81
N PRO A 364 26.02 13.54 -10.55
CA PRO A 364 25.13 13.21 -9.45
C PRO A 364 23.82 14.00 -9.58
N ARG A 365 22.68 13.29 -9.50
CA ARG A 365 21.34 13.85 -9.59
C ARG A 365 20.48 13.40 -8.43
N LYS A 366 19.80 14.33 -7.81
CA LYS A 366 18.75 14.07 -6.83
C LYS A 366 17.44 13.84 -7.58
N VAL A 367 16.93 12.61 -7.53
CA VAL A 367 15.78 12.21 -8.36
C VAL A 367 14.60 11.74 -7.53
N VAL A 368 13.41 11.86 -8.13
CA VAL A 368 12.24 11.08 -7.78
C VAL A 368 11.97 10.10 -8.92
N MET A 369 11.91 8.81 -8.59
CA MET A 369 11.71 7.73 -9.55
C MET A 369 10.29 7.17 -9.44
N VAL A 370 9.69 6.87 -10.59
CA VAL A 370 8.35 6.27 -10.70
C VAL A 370 8.36 5.27 -11.86
N ALA A 371 7.98 4.02 -11.59
CA ALA A 371 7.49 3.13 -12.64
C ALA A 371 5.97 3.32 -12.72
N ASN A 372 5.46 3.72 -13.89
CA ASN A 372 4.08 4.19 -14.04
C ASN A 372 3.19 3.14 -14.72
N ARG A 373 1.85 3.18 -14.44
CA ARG A 373 0.88 2.30 -15.11
C ARG A 373 0.99 2.35 -16.63
N ASN A 374 1.34 3.51 -17.20
CA ASN A 374 1.49 3.70 -18.64
C ASN A 374 2.66 2.93 -19.28
N GLY A 375 3.41 2.15 -18.49
CA GLY A 375 4.46 1.25 -18.96
C GLY A 375 5.86 1.88 -19.03
N PHE A 376 6.01 3.15 -18.66
CA PHE A 376 7.30 3.84 -18.63
C PHE A 376 7.85 3.96 -17.21
N PHE A 377 9.16 3.79 -17.09
CA PHE A 377 9.94 4.19 -15.93
C PHE A 377 10.44 5.62 -16.12
N TYR A 378 10.34 6.42 -15.08
CA TYR A 378 10.77 7.81 -15.05
C TYR A 378 11.75 8.06 -13.90
N ALA A 379 12.80 8.85 -14.16
CA ALA A 379 13.59 9.53 -13.16
C ALA A 379 13.48 11.04 -13.43
N LEU A 380 12.88 11.76 -12.49
CA LEU A 380 12.68 13.20 -12.55
C LEU A 380 13.61 13.90 -11.59
N ASP A 381 14.11 15.08 -11.92
CA ASP A 381 14.77 15.96 -10.96
C ASP A 381 13.79 16.30 -9.84
N ARG A 382 14.10 15.97 -8.58
CA ARG A 382 13.14 16.05 -7.49
C ARG A 382 12.82 17.47 -7.02
N ALA A 383 13.66 18.46 -7.38
CA ALA A 383 13.42 19.86 -7.07
C ALA A 383 12.53 20.56 -8.11
N THR A 384 12.54 20.09 -9.37
CA THR A 384 11.92 20.82 -10.50
C THR A 384 10.88 20.00 -11.28
N GLY A 385 10.86 18.68 -11.13
CA GLY A 385 10.02 17.78 -11.94
C GLY A 385 10.51 17.55 -13.36
N LYS A 386 11.70 18.06 -13.74
CA LYS A 386 12.25 17.86 -15.09
C LYS A 386 12.58 16.39 -15.32
N VAL A 387 12.14 15.84 -16.45
CA VAL A 387 12.47 14.48 -16.88
C VAL A 387 13.97 14.37 -17.17
N LEU A 388 14.64 13.44 -16.54
CA LEU A 388 16.05 13.09 -16.74
C LEU A 388 16.17 11.76 -17.48
N VAL A 389 15.32 10.79 -17.14
CA VAL A 389 15.22 9.49 -17.79
C VAL A 389 13.75 9.14 -17.94
N ALA A 390 13.36 8.69 -19.14
CA ALA A 390 12.06 8.08 -19.39
C ALA A 390 12.22 6.96 -20.42
N LYS A 391 11.94 5.71 -20.03
CA LYS A 391 12.08 4.52 -20.87
C LYS A 391 10.97 3.51 -20.58
N PRO A 392 10.48 2.79 -21.59
CA PRO A 392 9.53 1.72 -21.35
C PRO A 392 10.21 0.61 -20.52
N PHE A 393 9.53 0.15 -19.45
CA PHE A 393 9.96 -1.00 -18.67
C PHE A 393 9.07 -2.23 -18.93
N THR A 394 7.93 -2.03 -19.61
CA THR A 394 7.02 -3.06 -20.14
C THR A 394 6.81 -2.81 -21.63
N ASP A 395 6.23 -3.79 -22.33
CA ASP A 395 5.80 -3.58 -23.70
C ASP A 395 4.71 -2.52 -23.73
N THR A 396 4.86 -1.54 -24.63
CA THR A 396 3.91 -0.43 -24.80
C THR A 396 3.60 -0.23 -26.28
N ASN A 397 2.34 0.09 -26.60
CA ASN A 397 1.93 0.41 -27.98
C ASN A 397 1.05 1.67 -28.07
N TRP A 398 0.94 2.44 -26.98
CA TRP A 398 0.18 3.69 -26.94
C TRP A 398 1.05 4.92 -27.24
N ALA A 399 2.34 4.87 -26.90
CA ALA A 399 3.30 5.91 -27.18
C ALA A 399 4.62 5.30 -27.67
N ARG A 400 5.25 5.98 -28.63
CA ARG A 400 6.56 5.58 -29.14
C ARG A 400 7.66 5.82 -28.10
N GLU A 401 7.64 6.98 -27.48
CA GLU A 401 8.62 7.45 -26.49
C GLU A 401 8.07 8.68 -25.75
N ILE A 402 8.78 9.10 -24.71
CA ILE A 402 8.58 10.41 -24.09
C ILE A 402 9.51 11.39 -24.80
N GLY A 403 8.94 12.45 -25.35
CA GLY A 403 9.65 13.46 -26.11
C GLY A 403 10.59 14.32 -25.26
N PRO A 404 11.41 15.15 -25.90
CA PRO A 404 12.37 16.02 -25.21
C PRO A 404 11.69 17.12 -24.34
N ASP A 405 10.43 17.42 -24.64
CA ASP A 405 9.57 18.30 -23.84
C ASP A 405 8.95 17.60 -22.62
N GLY A 406 9.20 16.31 -22.46
CA GLY A 406 8.65 15.48 -21.38
C GLY A 406 7.24 14.94 -21.68
N ARG A 407 6.69 15.17 -22.87
CA ARG A 407 5.36 14.66 -23.25
C ARG A 407 5.45 13.33 -24.00
N PRO A 408 4.47 12.43 -23.85
CA PRO A 408 4.42 11.21 -24.65
C PRO A 408 4.16 11.55 -26.13
N ILE A 409 4.91 10.89 -27.03
CA ILE A 409 4.64 10.89 -28.46
C ILE A 409 3.64 9.77 -28.75
N VAL A 410 2.36 10.09 -28.66
CA VAL A 410 1.25 9.14 -28.78
C VAL A 410 1.15 8.61 -30.21
N LEU A 411 0.84 7.32 -30.34
CA LEU A 411 0.60 6.68 -31.66
C LEU A 411 -0.87 6.86 -32.02
N GLU A 412 -1.14 7.36 -33.25
CA GLU A 412 -2.48 7.76 -33.70
C GLU A 412 -3.52 6.62 -33.77
N GLU A 413 -3.07 5.37 -33.77
CA GLU A 413 -3.92 4.20 -33.96
C GLU A 413 -4.65 3.68 -32.71
N MET A 414 -4.67 4.45 -31.63
CA MET A 414 -5.10 4.02 -30.29
C MET A 414 -6.62 3.81 -30.08
N GLY A 415 -7.48 4.33 -30.95
CA GLY A 415 -8.92 4.50 -30.65
C GLY A 415 -9.73 3.25 -30.30
N THR A 416 -9.46 2.07 -30.86
CA THR A 416 -10.22 0.82 -30.61
C THR A 416 -9.35 -0.43 -30.67
N LYS A 417 -8.06 -0.27 -30.91
CA LYS A 417 -7.10 -1.37 -31.07
C LYS A 417 -6.56 -1.85 -29.73
N LYS A 418 -5.97 -3.03 -29.73
CA LYS A 418 -5.31 -3.67 -28.60
C LYS A 418 -4.32 -2.71 -27.96
N CYS A 419 -4.46 -2.43 -26.67
CA CYS A 419 -3.59 -1.50 -25.94
C CYS A 419 -2.71 -2.23 -24.93
N LEU A 420 -1.43 -1.92 -24.96
CA LEU A 420 -0.41 -2.32 -23.98
C LEU A 420 0.11 -1.06 -23.28
N PRO A 421 0.09 -1.02 -21.95
CA PRO A 421 -0.48 -1.99 -21.00
C PRO A 421 -2.02 -2.01 -20.96
N ASP A 422 -2.61 -2.96 -20.19
CA ASP A 422 -4.04 -2.93 -19.87
C ASP A 422 -4.37 -1.82 -18.84
N PHE A 423 -5.62 -1.74 -18.40
CA PHE A 423 -6.07 -0.75 -17.41
C PHE A 423 -5.42 -0.91 -16.02
N TRP A 424 -4.95 -2.11 -15.65
CA TRP A 424 -4.13 -2.33 -14.46
C TRP A 424 -2.70 -1.81 -14.63
N GLY A 425 -2.29 -1.50 -15.84
CA GLY A 425 -1.00 -0.92 -16.18
C GLY A 425 0.17 -1.90 -16.26
N GLY A 426 1.31 -1.38 -16.68
CA GLY A 426 2.59 -2.10 -16.66
C GLY A 426 3.09 -2.40 -15.24
N THR A 427 2.61 -1.67 -14.28
CA THR A 427 2.63 -1.88 -12.82
C THR A 427 1.43 -1.16 -12.22
N ASN A 428 1.24 -1.23 -10.90
CA ASN A 428 0.15 -0.51 -10.24
C ASN A 428 0.64 0.08 -8.90
N PHE A 429 -0.23 0.22 -7.90
CA PHE A 429 0.05 0.81 -6.58
C PHE A 429 1.07 0.03 -5.72
N MET A 430 1.42 -1.19 -6.09
CA MET A 430 2.35 -2.03 -5.33
C MET A 430 3.68 -1.29 -5.12
N PRO A 431 4.21 -1.25 -3.88
CA PRO A 431 5.44 -0.52 -3.65
C PRO A 431 6.63 -1.17 -4.37
N PRO A 432 7.43 -0.39 -5.10
CA PRO A 432 8.73 -0.83 -5.62
C PRO A 432 9.77 -0.84 -4.51
N SER A 433 11.00 -1.24 -4.85
CA SER A 433 12.16 -1.05 -3.98
C SER A 433 13.36 -0.54 -4.79
N TYR A 434 14.25 0.21 -4.12
CA TYR A 434 15.52 0.66 -4.72
C TYR A 434 16.68 0.34 -3.81
N ASP A 435 17.63 -0.43 -4.32
CA ASP A 435 18.89 -0.74 -3.65
C ASP A 435 19.99 0.24 -4.12
N PRO A 436 20.46 1.14 -3.25
CA PRO A 436 21.45 2.13 -3.62
C PRO A 436 22.85 1.54 -3.86
N ALA A 437 23.18 0.40 -3.24
CA ALA A 437 24.48 -0.26 -3.43
C ALA A 437 24.57 -0.99 -4.78
N LEU A 438 23.47 -1.57 -5.23
CA LEU A 438 23.34 -2.19 -6.54
C LEU A 438 23.03 -1.18 -7.64
N ASN A 439 22.53 0.00 -7.29
CA ASN A 439 21.93 0.99 -8.18
C ASN A 439 20.85 0.36 -9.07
N LEU A 440 19.93 -0.39 -8.45
CA LEU A 440 18.83 -1.08 -9.13
C LEU A 440 17.48 -0.75 -8.51
N PHE A 441 16.55 -0.40 -9.38
CA PHE A 441 15.15 -0.20 -9.04
C PHE A 441 14.37 -1.48 -9.36
N PHE A 442 13.73 -2.07 -8.35
CA PHE A 442 12.98 -3.32 -8.47
C PHE A 442 11.48 -3.04 -8.49
N VAL A 443 10.80 -3.64 -9.45
CA VAL A 443 9.35 -3.44 -9.65
C VAL A 443 8.67 -4.71 -10.13
N THR A 444 7.49 -4.96 -9.62
CA THR A 444 6.57 -5.95 -10.17
C THR A 444 5.94 -5.39 -11.44
N ALA A 445 6.21 -6.03 -12.55
CA ALA A 445 5.74 -5.66 -13.88
C ALA A 445 4.63 -6.59 -14.38
N ARG A 446 3.80 -6.09 -15.28
CA ARG A 446 2.66 -6.78 -15.88
C ARG A 446 2.71 -6.62 -17.39
N GLU A 447 2.55 -7.73 -18.12
CA GLU A 447 2.43 -7.77 -19.58
C GLU A 447 1.03 -8.27 -19.93
N THR A 448 0.08 -7.36 -19.94
CA THR A 448 -1.33 -7.65 -20.17
C THR A 448 -1.92 -6.71 -21.19
N CYS A 449 -2.86 -7.22 -21.99
CA CYS A 449 -3.44 -6.48 -23.10
C CYS A 449 -4.96 -6.56 -23.11
N VAL A 450 -5.62 -5.43 -23.40
CA VAL A 450 -7.08 -5.34 -23.52
C VAL A 450 -7.47 -4.51 -24.72
N THR A 451 -8.75 -4.57 -25.09
CA THR A 451 -9.39 -3.57 -25.97
C THR A 451 -10.29 -2.72 -25.11
N TYR A 452 -10.12 -1.40 -25.18
CA TYR A 452 -10.97 -0.43 -24.48
C TYR A 452 -12.28 -0.23 -25.25
N VAL A 453 -13.38 -0.14 -24.51
CA VAL A 453 -14.74 0.03 -25.05
C VAL A 453 -15.36 1.25 -24.34
N PRO A 454 -15.10 2.49 -24.85
CA PRO A 454 -15.68 3.68 -24.25
C PRO A 454 -17.20 3.72 -24.48
N VAL A 455 -17.93 4.11 -23.45
CA VAL A 455 -19.38 4.31 -23.48
C VAL A 455 -19.70 5.59 -22.71
N LYS A 456 -20.52 6.47 -23.28
CA LYS A 456 -20.96 7.69 -22.57
C LYS A 456 -21.69 7.30 -21.30
N PRO A 457 -21.20 7.67 -20.11
CA PRO A 457 -21.87 7.35 -18.86
C PRO A 457 -23.01 8.32 -18.57
N GLU A 458 -23.98 7.87 -17.79
CA GLU A 458 -24.87 8.75 -17.04
C GLU A 458 -24.15 9.17 -15.75
N ILE A 459 -23.91 10.46 -15.56
CA ILE A 459 -23.19 10.98 -14.40
C ILE A 459 -24.19 11.19 -13.25
N LYS A 460 -24.00 10.44 -12.15
CA LYS A 460 -24.76 10.56 -10.90
C LYS A 460 -23.83 10.66 -9.71
N VAL A 461 -24.03 11.65 -8.86
CA VAL A 461 -23.25 11.83 -7.63
C VAL A 461 -23.33 10.58 -6.75
N GLY A 462 -22.20 10.14 -6.23
CA GLY A 462 -22.08 8.96 -5.38
C GLY A 462 -22.21 7.62 -6.12
N GLN A 463 -22.25 7.61 -7.46
CA GLN A 463 -22.33 6.40 -8.26
C GLN A 463 -21.16 6.32 -9.24
N ASN A 464 -20.75 5.10 -9.55
CA ASN A 464 -19.68 4.82 -10.50
C ASN A 464 -20.01 5.38 -11.89
N SER A 465 -19.03 6.05 -12.51
CA SER A 465 -19.17 6.73 -13.81
C SER A 465 -17.96 6.52 -14.73
N VAL A 466 -17.31 5.34 -14.68
CA VAL A 466 -16.08 5.02 -15.42
C VAL A 466 -16.18 5.22 -16.95
N GLY A 467 -17.38 5.23 -17.51
CA GLY A 467 -17.59 5.54 -18.92
C GLY A 467 -17.16 4.44 -19.90
N GLY A 468 -17.47 3.20 -19.57
CA GLY A 468 -17.19 2.05 -20.42
C GLY A 468 -16.54 0.88 -19.70
N GLY A 469 -15.60 0.23 -20.36
CA GLY A 469 -14.89 -0.91 -19.78
C GLY A 469 -13.86 -1.48 -20.77
N VAL A 470 -13.42 -2.70 -20.48
CA VAL A 470 -12.41 -3.38 -21.27
C VAL A 470 -12.86 -4.77 -21.69
N ARG A 471 -12.34 -5.25 -22.81
CA ARG A 471 -12.48 -6.64 -23.26
C ARG A 471 -11.11 -7.28 -23.37
N ARG A 472 -10.98 -8.51 -22.87
CA ARG A 472 -9.76 -9.30 -23.07
C ARG A 472 -9.57 -9.58 -24.57
N VAL A 473 -8.32 -9.61 -24.99
CA VAL A 473 -7.96 -9.98 -26.36
C VAL A 473 -7.86 -11.50 -26.43
N ALA A 474 -8.77 -12.13 -27.18
CA ALA A 474 -8.92 -13.59 -27.25
C ALA A 474 -7.67 -14.34 -27.75
N ASP A 475 -6.87 -13.71 -28.60
CA ASP A 475 -5.72 -14.34 -29.28
C ASP A 475 -4.41 -14.21 -28.48
N ARG A 476 -4.43 -13.59 -27.30
CA ARG A 476 -3.23 -13.43 -26.49
C ARG A 476 -3.11 -14.57 -25.49
N ILE A 477 -2.23 -15.51 -25.84
CA ILE A 477 -1.94 -16.72 -25.05
C ILE A 477 -0.99 -16.41 -23.86
N PHE A 478 -0.41 -15.21 -23.76
CA PHE A 478 0.73 -14.94 -22.89
C PHE A 478 0.60 -13.64 -22.09
N ASP A 479 -0.44 -13.54 -21.26
CA ASP A 479 -0.42 -12.55 -20.18
C ASP A 479 0.46 -13.12 -19.06
N TYR A 480 1.47 -12.36 -18.62
CA TYR A 480 2.36 -12.75 -17.54
C TYR A 480 2.74 -11.58 -16.64
N GLY A 481 3.22 -11.89 -15.45
CA GLY A 481 3.86 -10.95 -14.55
C GLY A 481 5.36 -11.16 -14.50
N ALA A 482 6.09 -10.21 -13.94
CA ALA A 482 7.52 -10.38 -13.71
C ALA A 482 8.02 -9.48 -12.57
N LEU A 483 9.06 -9.92 -11.89
CA LEU A 483 9.93 -9.03 -11.12
C LEU A 483 11.04 -8.53 -12.05
N ARG A 484 11.19 -7.21 -12.15
CA ARG A 484 12.20 -6.57 -13.00
C ARG A 484 13.14 -5.70 -12.21
N ALA A 485 14.43 -5.71 -12.59
CA ALA A 485 15.42 -4.74 -12.14
C ALA A 485 15.71 -3.75 -13.26
N ILE A 486 15.61 -2.47 -12.92
CA ILE A 486 15.82 -1.35 -13.84
C ILE A 486 17.02 -0.55 -13.34
N ASP A 487 17.95 -0.24 -14.24
CA ASP A 487 19.01 0.74 -14.00
C ASP A 487 18.42 2.15 -14.05
N PRO A 488 18.35 2.88 -12.95
CA PRO A 488 17.70 4.19 -12.91
C PRO A 488 18.48 5.25 -13.69
N SER A 489 19.76 5.03 -13.98
CA SER A 489 20.61 5.96 -14.73
C SER A 489 20.26 6.00 -16.21
N THR A 490 19.70 4.90 -16.74
CA THR A 490 19.42 4.70 -18.16
C THR A 490 17.99 4.29 -18.47
N GLY A 491 17.25 3.80 -17.47
CA GLY A 491 15.95 3.17 -17.63
C GLY A 491 16.00 1.75 -18.22
N ALA A 492 17.22 1.19 -18.40
CA ALA A 492 17.38 -0.13 -19.01
C ALA A 492 17.04 -1.26 -18.02
N ARG A 493 16.29 -2.26 -18.50
CA ARG A 493 16.05 -3.50 -17.78
C ARG A 493 17.35 -4.33 -17.70
N LYS A 494 17.81 -4.63 -16.49
CA LYS A 494 19.02 -5.43 -16.24
C LYS A 494 18.71 -6.93 -16.21
N TRP A 495 17.62 -7.32 -15.56
CA TRP A 495 17.15 -8.69 -15.51
C TRP A 495 15.64 -8.75 -15.30
N GLU A 496 15.08 -9.94 -15.54
CA GLU A 496 13.67 -10.26 -15.38
C GLU A 496 13.53 -11.66 -14.80
N LEU A 497 12.67 -11.80 -13.78
CA LEU A 497 12.14 -13.09 -13.31
C LEU A 497 10.65 -13.14 -13.66
N LYS A 498 10.27 -13.99 -14.61
CA LYS A 498 8.88 -14.14 -15.05
C LYS A 498 8.05 -14.92 -14.03
N TYR A 499 6.82 -14.48 -13.85
CA TYR A 499 5.76 -15.17 -13.10
C TYR A 499 4.80 -15.85 -14.06
N ALA A 500 4.11 -16.90 -13.58
CA ALA A 500 3.14 -17.64 -14.39
C ALA A 500 1.93 -16.77 -14.77
N THR A 501 1.48 -15.89 -13.85
CA THR A 501 0.38 -14.95 -14.09
C THR A 501 0.75 -13.51 -13.68
N PRO A 502 -0.01 -12.50 -14.14
CA PRO A 502 0.20 -11.12 -13.71
C PRO A 502 0.06 -10.97 -12.19
N SER A 503 1.06 -10.38 -11.53
CA SER A 503 1.11 -10.17 -10.09
C SER A 503 0.86 -8.73 -9.69
N LEU A 504 0.39 -8.54 -8.45
CA LEU A 504 0.23 -7.23 -7.78
C LEU A 504 0.98 -7.18 -6.44
N ALA A 505 1.96 -8.07 -6.21
CA ALA A 505 2.77 -8.05 -5.00
C ALA A 505 3.81 -6.93 -5.02
N GLY A 506 4.03 -6.30 -3.87
CA GLY A 506 5.09 -5.31 -3.70
C GLY A 506 6.47 -5.94 -3.48
N VAL A 507 7.50 -5.10 -3.49
CA VAL A 507 8.90 -5.50 -3.42
C VAL A 507 9.59 -4.85 -2.22
N MET A 508 10.53 -5.56 -1.60
CA MET A 508 11.44 -5.06 -0.57
C MET A 508 12.86 -5.59 -0.83
N SER A 509 13.88 -4.73 -0.72
CA SER A 509 15.28 -5.14 -0.80
C SER A 509 16.02 -4.99 0.53
N THR A 510 17.15 -5.65 0.67
CA THR A 510 18.01 -5.55 1.84
C THR A 510 19.47 -5.31 1.45
N ALA A 511 20.24 -4.70 2.34
CA ALA A 511 21.68 -4.42 2.13
C ALA A 511 22.54 -5.70 1.98
N SER A 512 21.98 -6.88 2.28
CA SER A 512 22.63 -8.16 1.96
C SER A 512 22.57 -8.52 0.47
N GLY A 513 21.86 -7.75 -0.36
CA GLY A 513 21.64 -7.98 -1.77
C GLY A 513 20.46 -8.91 -2.09
N LEU A 514 19.59 -9.17 -1.12
CA LEU A 514 18.33 -9.91 -1.34
C LEU A 514 17.20 -8.97 -1.76
N VAL A 515 16.32 -9.50 -2.62
CA VAL A 515 15.02 -8.89 -2.96
C VAL A 515 13.92 -9.86 -2.58
N PHE A 516 12.99 -9.42 -1.75
CA PHE A 516 11.80 -10.16 -1.37
C PHE A 516 10.60 -9.69 -2.20
N ALA A 517 9.89 -10.64 -2.78
CA ALA A 517 8.73 -10.39 -3.63
C ALA A 517 7.69 -11.52 -3.46
N GLY A 518 6.53 -11.30 -4.03
CA GLY A 518 5.47 -12.30 -4.07
C GLY A 518 4.90 -12.45 -5.47
N ASP A 519 4.09 -13.48 -5.65
CA ASP A 519 3.31 -13.68 -6.87
C ASP A 519 1.82 -13.90 -6.59
N ASN A 520 1.05 -14.01 -7.66
CA ASN A 520 -0.39 -14.22 -7.57
C ASN A 520 -0.74 -15.68 -7.21
N GLU A 521 0.19 -16.61 -7.40
CA GLU A 521 0.07 -18.02 -7.02
C GLU A 521 0.33 -18.23 -5.52
N GLY A 522 0.71 -17.18 -4.78
CA GLY A 522 0.93 -17.19 -3.34
C GLY A 522 2.34 -17.61 -2.94
N ASN A 523 3.30 -17.60 -3.84
CA ASN A 523 4.69 -17.81 -3.48
C ASN A 523 5.29 -16.51 -2.93
N PHE A 524 5.76 -16.54 -1.69
CA PHE A 524 6.67 -15.54 -1.15
C PHE A 524 8.10 -15.99 -1.44
N MET A 525 8.90 -15.14 -2.04
CA MET A 525 10.22 -15.53 -2.54
C MET A 525 11.31 -14.53 -2.17
N ALA A 526 12.55 -15.03 -2.10
CA ALA A 526 13.76 -14.25 -2.03
C ALA A 526 14.61 -14.53 -3.26
N VAL A 527 15.08 -13.47 -3.92
CA VAL A 527 15.94 -13.55 -5.11
C VAL A 527 17.23 -12.77 -4.90
N ASP A 528 18.28 -13.18 -5.60
CA ASP A 528 19.53 -12.40 -5.69
C ASP A 528 19.25 -11.10 -6.44
N GLY A 529 19.47 -9.95 -5.79
CA GLY A 529 19.17 -8.63 -6.36
C GLY A 529 20.04 -8.27 -7.58
N ARG A 530 21.23 -8.86 -7.72
CA ARG A 530 22.13 -8.61 -8.87
C ARG A 530 21.68 -9.32 -10.13
N THR A 531 21.13 -10.53 -9.98
CA THR A 531 20.92 -11.46 -11.09
C THR A 531 19.46 -11.84 -11.31
N GLY A 532 18.58 -11.60 -10.34
CA GLY A 532 17.19 -12.07 -10.36
C GLY A 532 17.04 -13.57 -10.13
N LYS A 533 18.12 -14.29 -9.76
CA LYS A 533 18.07 -15.74 -9.51
C LYS A 533 17.24 -16.04 -8.26
N PRO A 534 16.21 -16.89 -8.34
CA PRO A 534 15.48 -17.36 -7.15
C PRO A 534 16.43 -18.15 -6.23
N LEU A 535 16.38 -17.81 -4.92
CA LEU A 535 17.21 -18.45 -3.89
C LEU A 535 16.37 -19.24 -2.88
N TRP A 536 15.14 -18.79 -2.65
CA TRP A 536 14.22 -19.38 -1.70
C TRP A 536 12.78 -18.98 -2.04
N HIS A 537 11.82 -19.85 -1.74
CA HIS A 537 10.40 -19.52 -1.78
C HIS A 537 9.62 -20.30 -0.72
N TYR A 538 8.46 -19.77 -0.37
CA TYR A 538 7.50 -20.39 0.54
C TYR A 538 6.07 -20.17 0.01
N PRO A 539 5.30 -21.25 -0.23
CA PRO A 539 3.89 -21.13 -0.62
C PRO A 539 3.06 -20.73 0.61
N THR A 540 2.51 -19.54 0.59
CA THR A 540 1.74 -18.97 1.70
C THR A 540 0.29 -19.45 1.76
N GLY A 541 -0.17 -20.13 0.70
CA GLY A 541 -1.53 -20.65 0.58
C GLY A 541 -2.57 -19.63 0.10
N ALA A 542 -2.17 -18.38 -0.17
CA ALA A 542 -3.06 -17.36 -0.73
C ALA A 542 -2.26 -16.37 -1.59
N SER A 543 -2.93 -15.74 -2.56
CA SER A 543 -2.33 -14.71 -3.39
C SER A 543 -1.75 -13.56 -2.54
N ILE A 544 -0.55 -13.10 -2.90
CA ILE A 544 0.06 -11.90 -2.32
C ILE A 544 -0.40 -10.72 -3.15
N TRP A 545 -1.36 -9.95 -2.61
CA TRP A 545 -2.05 -8.89 -3.32
C TRP A 545 -1.78 -7.52 -2.71
N GLY A 546 -1.06 -6.66 -3.42
CA GLY A 546 -0.77 -5.28 -2.99
C GLY A 546 0.19 -5.15 -1.80
N ALA A 547 0.41 -6.22 -1.07
CA ALA A 547 1.31 -6.24 0.08
C ALA A 547 2.77 -6.37 -0.34
N ALA A 548 3.65 -5.83 0.48
CA ALA A 548 5.09 -6.05 0.38
C ALA A 548 5.66 -6.44 1.74
N ALA A 549 6.77 -7.16 1.73
CA ALA A 549 7.46 -7.57 2.93
C ALA A 549 7.96 -6.37 3.75
N THR A 550 8.07 -6.56 5.07
CA THR A 550 8.80 -5.70 5.99
C THR A 550 9.82 -6.53 6.76
N THR A 551 10.91 -5.93 7.23
CA THR A 551 11.94 -6.65 7.98
C THR A 551 12.52 -5.80 9.11
N PHE A 552 12.88 -6.45 10.22
CA PHE A 552 13.34 -5.80 11.44
C PHE A 552 14.15 -6.76 12.32
N LEU A 553 14.85 -6.20 13.30
CA LEU A 553 15.48 -6.97 14.38
C LEU A 553 14.54 -7.08 15.58
N LEU A 554 14.40 -8.28 16.12
CA LEU A 554 13.66 -8.57 17.33
C LEU A 554 14.45 -9.57 18.18
N GLY A 555 14.81 -9.17 19.41
CA GLY A 555 15.67 -10.00 20.28
C GLY A 555 17.01 -10.37 19.61
N GLY A 556 17.59 -9.48 18.79
CA GLY A 556 18.84 -9.72 18.07
C GLY A 556 18.71 -10.59 16.80
N ARG A 557 17.51 -11.09 16.46
CA ARG A 557 17.25 -11.88 15.26
C ARG A 557 16.52 -11.04 14.20
N GLN A 558 16.88 -11.24 12.94
CA GLN A 558 16.17 -10.63 11.81
C GLN A 558 14.93 -11.43 11.45
N PHE A 559 13.79 -10.73 11.43
CA PHE A 559 12.51 -11.23 10.97
C PHE A 559 12.13 -10.60 9.63
N VAL A 560 11.36 -11.35 8.85
CA VAL A 560 10.69 -10.86 7.64
C VAL A 560 9.21 -11.18 7.77
N LEU A 561 8.34 -10.17 7.58
CA LEU A 561 6.89 -10.32 7.57
C LEU A 561 6.36 -10.20 6.16
N ILE A 562 5.33 -10.99 5.84
CA ILE A 562 4.55 -10.84 4.61
C ILE A 562 3.06 -11.02 4.89
N PRO A 563 2.22 -10.05 4.56
CA PRO A 563 0.79 -10.26 4.45
C PRO A 563 0.45 -11.04 3.17
N SER A 564 -0.34 -12.10 3.29
CA SER A 564 -0.78 -12.94 2.18
C SER A 564 -2.22 -13.37 2.40
N GLY A 565 -3.11 -13.13 1.44
CA GLY A 565 -4.54 -13.32 1.64
C GLY A 565 -5.02 -12.55 2.87
N THR A 566 -5.55 -13.26 3.87
CA THR A 566 -5.96 -12.70 5.17
C THR A 566 -5.02 -13.11 6.32
N THR A 567 -3.82 -13.59 5.99
CA THR A 567 -2.82 -14.07 6.95
C THR A 567 -1.60 -13.15 6.94
N LEU A 568 -1.04 -12.85 8.11
CA LEU A 568 0.29 -12.27 8.28
C LEU A 568 1.24 -13.37 8.73
N VAL A 569 2.31 -13.61 7.97
CA VAL A 569 3.30 -14.66 8.28
C VAL A 569 4.64 -14.00 8.63
N ALA A 570 5.25 -14.44 9.72
CA ALA A 570 6.58 -14.04 10.14
C ALA A 570 7.60 -15.14 9.87
N PHE A 571 8.72 -14.78 9.27
CA PHE A 571 9.83 -15.67 8.97
C PHE A 571 11.10 -15.21 9.70
N ALA A 572 11.94 -16.17 10.09
CA ALA A 572 13.30 -15.92 10.57
C ALA A 572 14.19 -17.14 10.30
N LEU A 573 15.49 -16.96 10.36
CA LEU A 573 16.44 -18.09 10.40
C LEU A 573 16.24 -18.85 11.72
N PRO A 574 16.57 -20.16 11.78
CA PRO A 574 16.58 -20.89 13.05
C PRO A 574 17.40 -20.14 14.11
N ALA A 575 17.02 -20.30 15.38
CA ALA A 575 17.83 -19.79 16.46
C ALA A 575 19.21 -20.49 16.43
N PRO A 576 20.31 -19.78 16.73
CA PRO A 576 21.65 -20.35 16.76
C PRO A 576 21.81 -21.43 17.83
#